data_44b1b5617e94fcd59b8de1cd22e83831
#
_entry.id   44b1b5617e94fcd59b8de1cd22e83831
#
_cell.length_a   1.000
_cell.length_b   1.000
_cell.length_c   1.000
_cell.angle_alpha   90.00
_cell.angle_beta   90.00
_cell.angle_gamma   90.00
#
_symmetry.space_group_name_H-M   'P 1'
#
loop_
_entity.id
_entity.type
_entity.pdbx_description
1 polymer ?
#
loop_
_entity_poly.entity_id
_entity_poly.type
_entity_poly.pdbx_seq_one_letter_code
_entity_poly.pdbx_strand_id
1 'polypeptide(L)'
;GVKRFKKLINLKAYDNVAFHRVIKDKLVQAGDLEFGKKDKLDYGKIGTGKSGLGTIKSEVDAEFNFERGSVGLARTLKYNTADSQFFIILDDEPLFEGEFTPIGKVIYGIKVLEKIRYSHRSEYVLRPSFINTVRMLK
;
A
#
# COMPACT_ATOMS: atom_id res chain seq x y z
N GLY A 1 -10.16 3.23 -8.02
CA GLY A 1 -9.21 2.64 -7.06
C GLY A 1 -9.49 1.18 -6.79
N VAL A 2 -10.67 0.86 -6.35
CA VAL A 2 -11.05 -0.53 -6.04
C VAL A 2 -10.92 -1.43 -7.27
N LYS A 3 -11.35 -0.95 -8.42
CA LYS A 3 -11.29 -1.73 -9.67
C LYS A 3 -9.84 -2.10 -10.04
N ARG A 4 -8.91 -1.16 -9.96
CA ARG A 4 -7.48 -1.41 -10.22
C ARG A 4 -6.91 -2.40 -9.21
N PHE A 5 -7.22 -2.23 -7.93
CA PHE A 5 -6.76 -3.10 -6.86
C PHE A 5 -7.21 -4.54 -7.09
N LYS A 6 -8.50 -4.73 -7.38
CA LYS A 6 -9.06 -6.06 -7.70
C LYS A 6 -8.42 -6.68 -8.93
N LYS A 7 -8.19 -5.88 -9.98
CA LYS A 7 -7.53 -6.36 -11.20
C LYS A 7 -6.13 -6.90 -10.90
N LEU A 8 -5.35 -6.16 -10.13
CA LEU A 8 -4.00 -6.57 -9.76
C LEU A 8 -4.00 -7.82 -8.87
N ILE A 9 -4.97 -7.94 -7.98
CA ILE A 9 -5.15 -9.15 -7.17
C ILE A 9 -5.41 -10.35 -8.08
N ASN A 10 -6.33 -10.22 -9.03
CA ASN A 10 -6.69 -11.30 -9.96
C ASN A 10 -5.53 -11.69 -10.89
N LEU A 11 -4.64 -10.76 -11.19
CA LEU A 11 -3.41 -11.02 -11.94
C LEU A 11 -2.30 -11.62 -11.08
N LYS A 12 -2.54 -11.82 -9.77
CA LYS A 12 -1.55 -12.28 -8.79
C LYS A 12 -0.34 -11.35 -8.72
N ALA A 13 -0.53 -10.07 -9.05
CA ALA A 13 0.55 -9.09 -9.14
C ALA A 13 1.17 -8.76 -7.79
N TYR A 14 0.40 -8.86 -6.71
CA TYR A 14 0.89 -8.56 -5.35
C TYR A 14 1.59 -9.72 -4.66
N ASP A 15 1.67 -10.89 -5.28
CA ASP A 15 2.39 -12.02 -4.68
C ASP A 15 3.88 -11.68 -4.56
N ASN A 16 4.44 -11.95 -3.38
CA ASN A 16 5.85 -11.72 -3.06
C ASN A 16 6.28 -10.24 -3.13
N VAL A 17 5.37 -9.33 -2.88
CA VAL A 17 5.66 -7.88 -2.87
C VAL A 17 5.98 -7.43 -1.45
N ALA A 18 7.00 -6.60 -1.30
CA ALA A 18 7.46 -6.10 -0.02
C ALA A 18 6.51 -5.06 0.57
N PHE A 19 6.40 -5.07 1.90
CA PHE A 19 6.01 -3.89 2.66
C PHE A 19 7.25 -3.00 2.76
N HIS A 20 7.48 -2.20 1.73
CA HIS A 20 8.73 -1.47 1.55
C HIS A 20 8.85 -0.20 2.39
N ARG A 21 7.72 0.32 2.86
CA ARG A 21 7.68 1.52 3.69
C ARG A 21 6.81 1.26 4.91
N VAL A 22 7.38 1.49 6.09
CA VAL A 22 6.68 1.30 7.37
C VAL A 22 7.00 2.46 8.28
N ILE A 23 5.96 3.13 8.76
CA ILE A 23 6.05 4.08 9.85
C ILE A 23 5.45 3.35 11.05
N LYS A 24 6.30 2.96 11.99
CA LYS A 24 5.91 2.11 13.12
C LYS A 24 4.69 2.68 13.84
N ASP A 25 3.71 1.80 14.07
CA ASP A 25 2.44 2.11 14.75
C ASP A 25 1.56 3.14 14.03
N LYS A 26 1.93 3.54 12.80
CA LYS A 26 1.18 4.53 12.00
C LYS A 26 0.64 3.96 10.71
N LEU A 27 1.50 3.46 9.83
CA LEU A 27 1.08 2.89 8.57
C LEU A 27 2.10 1.90 8.01
N VAL A 28 1.61 1.04 7.15
CA VAL A 28 2.43 0.15 6.33
C VAL A 28 2.05 0.34 4.87
N GLN A 29 3.02 0.33 3.98
CA GLN A 29 2.84 0.54 2.54
C GLN A 29 3.50 -0.56 1.74
N ALA A 30 2.80 -1.03 0.71
CA ALA A 30 3.25 -2.08 -0.19
C ALA A 30 2.77 -1.80 -1.61
N GLY A 31 3.12 -2.70 -2.54
CA GLY A 31 2.54 -2.66 -3.88
C GLY A 31 3.42 -2.10 -4.97
N ASP A 32 4.74 -1.97 -4.74
CA ASP A 32 5.68 -1.65 -5.82
C ASP A 32 5.95 -2.92 -6.62
N LEU A 33 5.34 -3.02 -7.79
CA LEU A 33 5.39 -4.21 -8.63
C LEU A 33 6.68 -4.34 -9.45
N GLU A 34 7.41 -3.24 -9.63
CA GLU A 34 8.68 -3.25 -10.37
C GLU A 34 9.88 -3.53 -9.48
N PHE A 35 9.97 -2.84 -8.35
CA PHE A 35 11.17 -2.84 -7.51
C PHE A 35 10.97 -3.47 -6.14
N GLY A 36 9.75 -3.91 -5.85
CA GLY A 36 9.38 -4.49 -4.55
C GLY A 36 9.19 -6.00 -4.53
N LYS A 37 9.45 -6.70 -5.63
CA LYS A 37 9.33 -8.16 -5.67
C LYS A 37 10.50 -8.83 -4.94
N LYS A 38 10.19 -9.89 -4.20
CA LYS A 38 11.15 -10.60 -3.33
C LYS A 38 12.42 -11.05 -4.07
N ASP A 39 12.28 -11.53 -5.30
CA ASP A 39 13.38 -12.07 -6.09
C ASP A 39 14.17 -11.01 -6.85
N LYS A 40 13.74 -9.76 -6.84
CA LYS A 40 14.39 -8.67 -7.57
C LYS A 40 14.20 -7.31 -6.90
N LEU A 41 14.37 -7.27 -5.58
CA LEU A 41 14.34 -6.03 -4.82
C LEU A 41 15.40 -5.06 -5.31
N ASP A 42 15.01 -3.81 -5.52
CA ASP A 42 15.92 -2.73 -5.84
C ASP A 42 15.75 -1.61 -4.82
N TYR A 43 16.62 -1.60 -3.81
CA TYR A 43 16.54 -0.61 -2.73
C TYR A 43 16.77 0.82 -3.18
N GLY A 44 17.42 1.03 -4.33
CA GLY A 44 17.65 2.37 -4.86
C GLY A 44 16.43 2.98 -5.55
N LYS A 45 15.49 2.15 -5.98
CA LYS A 45 14.30 2.57 -6.75
C LYS A 45 12.99 2.22 -6.10
N ILE A 46 13.00 1.39 -5.07
CA ILE A 46 11.76 0.92 -4.42
C ILE A 46 10.90 2.10 -3.95
N GLY A 47 9.63 2.00 -4.16
CA GLY A 47 8.67 3.08 -3.91
C GLY A 47 8.32 3.89 -5.16
N THR A 48 9.07 3.72 -6.27
CA THR A 48 8.84 4.43 -7.53
C THR A 48 8.24 3.55 -8.63
N GLY A 49 8.06 2.27 -8.39
CA GLY A 49 7.63 1.30 -9.40
C GLY A 49 6.16 1.44 -9.77
N LYS A 50 5.85 0.99 -10.98
CA LYS A 50 4.54 1.08 -11.61
C LYS A 50 4.01 -0.30 -12.02
N SER A 51 2.71 -0.39 -12.28
CA SER A 51 2.08 -1.62 -12.78
C SER A 51 2.25 -1.83 -14.28
N GLY A 52 2.51 -0.78 -15.04
CA GLY A 52 2.45 -0.80 -16.49
C GLY A 52 1.05 -0.54 -17.05
N LEU A 53 0.04 -0.38 -16.20
CA LEU A 53 -1.36 -0.16 -16.60
C LEU A 53 -1.76 1.32 -16.63
N GLY A 54 -0.82 2.20 -16.32
CA GLY A 54 -1.09 3.64 -16.24
C GLY A 54 -1.58 4.09 -14.87
N THR A 55 -1.62 5.39 -14.67
CA THR A 55 -2.10 5.98 -13.42
C THR A 55 -3.62 6.02 -13.37
N ILE A 56 -4.18 6.13 -12.18
CA ILE A 56 -5.61 6.21 -11.95
C ILE A 56 -6.01 7.57 -11.41
N LYS A 57 -7.20 8.02 -11.84
CA LYS A 57 -7.78 9.25 -11.36
C LYS A 57 -8.05 9.16 -9.86
N SER A 58 -7.73 10.22 -9.13
CA SER A 58 -8.04 10.31 -7.70
C SER A 58 -9.54 10.30 -7.46
N GLU A 59 -9.98 9.51 -6.50
CA GLU A 59 -11.37 9.36 -6.10
C GLU A 59 -11.47 9.67 -4.60
N VAL A 60 -11.04 10.87 -4.22
CA VAL A 60 -11.04 11.29 -2.81
C VAL A 60 -12.46 11.47 -2.29
N ASP A 61 -12.66 11.15 -1.02
CA ASP A 61 -13.94 11.25 -0.34
C ASP A 61 -13.71 11.91 1.02
N ALA A 62 -14.10 13.16 1.14
CA ALA A 62 -13.91 13.95 2.36
C ALA A 62 -14.71 13.38 3.56
N GLU A 63 -15.70 12.55 3.32
CA GLU A 63 -16.48 11.91 4.37
C GLU A 63 -15.94 10.55 4.81
N PHE A 64 -14.95 10.01 4.09
CA PHE A 64 -14.29 8.77 4.48
C PHE A 64 -13.24 9.06 5.57
N ASN A 65 -13.39 8.40 6.71
CA ASN A 65 -12.48 8.58 7.83
C ASN A 65 -11.31 7.59 7.72
N PHE A 66 -10.09 8.12 7.62
CA PHE A 66 -8.88 7.28 7.68
C PHE A 66 -8.59 6.94 9.14
N GLU A 67 -9.25 5.92 9.62
CA GLU A 67 -9.05 5.37 10.95
C GLU A 67 -8.29 4.04 10.87
N ARG A 68 -7.86 3.54 12.03
CA ARG A 68 -7.15 2.26 12.11
C ARG A 68 -7.82 1.19 11.26
N GLY A 69 -7.05 0.57 10.36
CA GLY A 69 -7.52 -0.44 9.43
C GLY A 69 -7.89 0.07 8.05
N SER A 70 -8.01 1.39 7.86
CA SER A 70 -8.32 1.96 6.54
C SER A 70 -7.21 1.68 5.54
N VAL A 71 -7.60 1.38 4.30
CA VAL A 71 -6.68 1.14 3.19
C VAL A 71 -6.88 2.22 2.14
N GLY A 72 -5.81 2.85 1.72
CA GLY A 72 -5.83 3.86 0.68
C GLY A 72 -4.77 3.62 -0.38
N LEU A 73 -4.89 4.30 -1.52
CA LEU A 73 -3.88 4.23 -2.57
C LEU A 73 -2.81 5.29 -2.36
N ALA A 74 -1.56 4.84 -2.40
CA ALA A 74 -0.41 5.74 -2.38
C ALA A 74 -0.29 6.45 -3.73
N ARG A 75 0.17 7.69 -3.70
CA ARG A 75 0.40 8.53 -4.87
C ARG A 75 1.62 9.41 -4.65
N THR A 76 2.08 10.07 -5.70
CA THR A 76 3.07 11.13 -5.58
C THR A 76 2.41 12.37 -4.96
N LEU A 77 3.14 13.47 -4.85
CA LEU A 77 2.57 14.73 -4.38
C LEU A 77 1.45 15.26 -5.30
N LYS A 78 1.39 14.78 -6.53
CA LYS A 78 0.35 15.16 -7.50
C LYS A 78 -0.84 14.23 -7.40
N TYR A 79 -2.06 14.78 -7.50
CA TYR A 79 -3.27 13.99 -7.67
C TYR A 79 -3.24 13.24 -9.00
N ASN A 80 -4.03 12.20 -9.12
CA ASN A 80 -4.16 11.37 -10.34
C ASN A 80 -2.87 10.64 -10.72
N THR A 81 -2.04 10.30 -9.72
CA THR A 81 -0.78 9.56 -9.93
C THR A 81 -0.75 8.21 -9.21
N ALA A 82 -1.83 7.80 -8.57
CA ALA A 82 -1.93 6.48 -7.95
C ALA A 82 -1.89 5.40 -9.02
N ASP A 83 -1.43 4.22 -8.65
CA ASP A 83 -1.35 3.07 -9.54
C ASP A 83 -1.53 1.77 -8.75
N SER A 84 -0.46 1.15 -8.30
CA SER A 84 -0.49 -0.15 -7.63
C SER A 84 -0.18 -0.10 -6.14
N GLN A 85 0.51 0.93 -5.67
CA GLN A 85 0.91 1.00 -4.29
C GLN A 85 -0.23 1.42 -3.39
N PHE A 86 -0.32 0.78 -2.22
CA PHE A 86 -1.37 1.05 -1.24
C PHE A 86 -0.76 1.10 0.16
N PHE A 87 -1.49 1.74 1.07
CA PHE A 87 -1.10 1.79 2.48
C PHE A 87 -2.26 1.35 3.36
N ILE A 88 -1.93 0.83 4.53
CA ILE A 88 -2.89 0.45 5.57
C ILE A 88 -2.57 1.28 6.80
N ILE A 89 -3.57 1.97 7.32
CA ILE A 89 -3.45 2.83 8.49
C ILE A 89 -3.51 1.98 9.75
N LEU A 90 -2.54 2.17 10.64
CA LEU A 90 -2.48 1.46 11.91
C LEU A 90 -2.97 2.31 13.09
N ASP A 91 -3.08 3.62 12.90
CA ASP A 91 -3.59 4.56 13.88
C ASP A 91 -4.31 5.68 13.13
N ASP A 92 -5.37 6.22 13.71
CA ASP A 92 -6.22 7.21 13.06
C ASP A 92 -5.41 8.37 12.48
N GLU A 93 -5.71 8.75 11.24
CA GLU A 93 -5.00 9.82 10.54
C GLU A 93 -5.98 10.76 9.84
N PRO A 94 -6.58 11.71 10.58
CA PRO A 94 -7.57 12.62 10.03
C PRO A 94 -7.06 13.50 8.89
N LEU A 95 -5.74 13.76 8.85
CA LEU A 95 -5.14 14.58 7.80
C LEU A 95 -5.19 13.94 6.41
N PHE A 96 -5.48 12.65 6.32
CA PHE A 96 -5.59 11.94 5.04
C PHE A 96 -6.99 12.06 4.42
N GLU A 97 -7.96 12.53 5.19
CA GLU A 97 -9.34 12.68 4.71
C GLU A 97 -9.39 13.69 3.56
N GLY A 98 -10.00 13.28 2.43
CA GLY A 98 -10.05 14.10 1.23
C GLY A 98 -8.74 14.20 0.46
N GLU A 99 -7.66 13.54 0.90
CA GLU A 99 -6.35 13.63 0.29
C GLU A 99 -5.96 12.38 -0.50
N PHE A 100 -6.46 11.22 -0.08
CA PHE A 100 -6.13 9.94 -0.72
C PHE A 100 -7.39 9.18 -1.10
N THR A 101 -7.30 8.38 -2.16
CA THR A 101 -8.38 7.51 -2.59
C THR A 101 -8.52 6.34 -1.62
N PRO A 102 -9.62 6.23 -0.88
CA PRO A 102 -9.86 5.06 -0.03
C PRO A 102 -10.27 3.85 -0.89
N ILE A 103 -9.83 2.65 -0.50
CA ILE A 103 -10.20 1.42 -1.21
C ILE A 103 -10.82 0.36 -0.31
N GLY A 104 -10.78 0.53 1.00
CA GLY A 104 -11.39 -0.44 1.89
C GLY A 104 -10.89 -0.35 3.31
N LYS A 105 -11.21 -1.38 4.07
CA LYS A 105 -10.79 -1.52 5.47
C LYS A 105 -10.36 -2.95 5.76
N VAL A 106 -9.35 -3.10 6.62
CA VAL A 106 -8.97 -4.38 7.19
C VAL A 106 -10.03 -4.75 8.23
N ILE A 107 -10.67 -5.88 8.05
CA ILE A 107 -11.71 -6.35 8.98
C ILE A 107 -11.18 -7.43 9.93
N TYR A 108 -9.96 -7.96 9.69
CA TYR A 108 -9.41 -9.06 10.46
C TYR A 108 -7.89 -9.09 10.33
N GLY A 109 -7.18 -9.32 11.45
CA GLY A 109 -5.74 -9.55 11.43
C GLY A 109 -4.85 -8.32 11.41
N ILE A 110 -5.36 -7.13 11.72
CA ILE A 110 -4.55 -5.90 11.71
C ILE A 110 -3.32 -5.98 12.62
N LYS A 111 -3.38 -6.74 13.71
CA LYS A 111 -2.26 -6.90 14.65
C LYS A 111 -1.03 -7.54 14.02
N VAL A 112 -1.21 -8.35 12.98
CA VAL A 112 -0.08 -8.93 12.24
C VAL A 112 0.74 -7.83 11.57
N LEU A 113 0.09 -6.80 11.05
CA LEU A 113 0.76 -5.68 10.39
C LEU A 113 1.57 -4.83 11.35
N GLU A 114 1.20 -4.80 12.63
CA GLU A 114 1.96 -4.08 13.65
C GLU A 114 3.31 -4.75 13.97
N LYS A 115 3.46 -6.02 13.59
CA LYS A 115 4.64 -6.83 13.90
C LYS A 115 5.60 -6.99 12.72
N ILE A 116 5.27 -6.45 11.54
CA ILE A 116 6.17 -6.58 10.39
C ILE A 116 7.41 -5.74 10.57
N ARG A 117 8.44 -6.04 9.79
CA ARG A 117 9.73 -5.37 9.90
C ARG A 117 9.66 -3.90 9.56
N TYR A 118 10.37 -3.10 10.32
CA TYR A 118 10.57 -1.67 10.07
C TYR A 118 12.04 -1.31 10.32
N SER A 119 12.45 -0.13 9.85
CA SER A 119 13.80 0.37 10.07
C SER A 119 13.76 1.59 10.98
N HIS A 120 14.68 1.66 11.96
CA HIS A 120 14.70 2.74 12.94
C HIS A 120 15.09 4.09 12.35
N ARG A 121 15.87 4.09 11.26
CA ARG A 121 16.44 5.32 10.69
C ARG A 121 15.77 5.78 9.41
N SER A 122 14.81 5.00 8.90
CA SER A 122 14.14 5.30 7.64
C SER A 122 12.76 4.66 7.61
N GLU A 123 11.83 5.28 6.93
CA GLU A 123 10.52 4.69 6.64
C GLU A 123 10.65 3.54 5.63
N TYR A 124 11.68 3.58 4.79
CA TYR A 124 11.99 2.49 3.85
C TYR A 124 12.73 1.36 4.55
N VAL A 125 12.22 0.16 4.40
CA VAL A 125 12.62 -0.99 5.21
C VAL A 125 13.71 -1.80 4.52
N LEU A 126 14.83 -2.01 5.21
CA LEU A 126 15.83 -2.99 4.80
C LEU A 126 15.35 -4.38 5.24
N ARG A 127 15.46 -5.37 4.36
CA ARG A 127 14.98 -6.74 4.60
C ARG A 127 13.50 -6.76 5.01
N PRO A 128 12.61 -6.23 4.17
CA PRO A 128 11.21 -6.07 4.53
C PRO A 128 10.48 -7.40 4.68
N SER A 129 9.34 -7.36 5.34
CA SER A 129 8.34 -8.42 5.30
C SER A 129 7.65 -8.42 3.93
N PHE A 130 7.20 -9.58 3.48
CA PHE A 130 6.58 -9.73 2.16
C PHE A 130 5.14 -10.22 2.28
N ILE A 131 4.32 -9.80 1.34
CA ILE A 131 3.02 -10.41 1.11
C ILE A 131 3.28 -11.74 0.38
N ASN A 132 2.83 -12.85 0.94
CA ASN A 132 2.94 -14.12 0.24
C ASN A 132 1.96 -14.18 -0.92
N THR A 133 0.67 -14.01 -0.62
CA THR A 133 -0.39 -14.02 -1.64
C THR A 133 -1.51 -13.08 -1.25
N VAL A 134 -2.21 -12.58 -2.27
CA VAL A 134 -3.48 -11.86 -2.11
C VAL A 134 -4.48 -12.48 -3.07
N ARG A 135 -5.65 -12.86 -2.57
CA ARG A 135 -6.69 -13.48 -3.39
C ARG A 135 -8.05 -12.90 -3.06
N MET A 136 -8.91 -12.82 -4.05
CA MET A 136 -10.32 -12.47 -3.84
C MET A 136 -11.04 -13.64 -3.19
N LEU A 137 -11.84 -13.37 -2.16
CA LEU A 137 -12.75 -14.37 -1.60
C LEU A 137 -13.93 -14.57 -2.55
N LYS A 138 -14.34 -15.80 -2.65
CA LYS A 138 -15.51 -16.16 -3.46
C LYS A 138 -16.77 -16.28 -2.61
#